data_0b359ed338b4787c57304c3c2f4408b5
#
_entry.id   0b359ed338b4787c57304c3c2f4408b5
#
_cell.length_a   1.000
_cell.length_b   1.000
_cell.length_c   1.000
_cell.angle_alpha   90.00
_cell.angle_beta   90.00
_cell.angle_gamma   90.00
#
_symmetry.space_group_name_H-M   'P 1'
#
loop_
_entity.id
_entity.type
_entity.pdbx_description
1 polymer ?
#
loop_
_entity_poly.entity_id
_entity_poly.type
_entity_poly.pdbx_seq_one_letter_code
_entity_poly.pdbx_strand_id
1 'polypeptide(L)'
;MKDVIYDEFQNKVDEVLIRHANLLDILSKMGDAASRTNRAVVKSITSCGCLELNVSKSDVPDDSNYEALKNFKSEHINGALCPTCREKVEEELGKLEFYIAALCNSLDINLYDVILKEYKNISTLGRFSLY
;
A
#
# COMPACT_ATOMS: atom_id res chain seq x y z
N MET A 1 13.25 3.06 -17.92
CA MET A 1 13.01 1.72 -17.36
C MET A 1 11.80 1.67 -16.44
N LYS A 2 11.77 2.51 -15.43
CA LYS A 2 10.63 2.54 -14.49
C LYS A 2 9.31 2.88 -15.16
N ASP A 3 9.34 3.80 -16.10
CA ASP A 3 8.16 4.24 -16.83
C ASP A 3 7.55 3.09 -17.64
N VAL A 4 8.42 2.31 -18.27
CA VAL A 4 8.01 1.19 -19.11
C VAL A 4 7.28 0.13 -18.28
N ILE A 5 7.78 -0.18 -17.07
CA ILE A 5 7.18 -1.23 -16.25
C ILE A 5 5.77 -0.83 -15.77
N TYR A 6 5.56 0.45 -15.41
CA TYR A 6 4.23 0.91 -15.00
C TYR A 6 3.25 0.88 -16.16
N ASP A 7 3.66 1.34 -17.33
CA ASP A 7 2.80 1.32 -18.51
C ASP A 7 2.50 -0.10 -18.97
N GLU A 8 3.49 -0.97 -18.96
CA GLU A 8 3.30 -2.38 -19.29
C GLU A 8 2.35 -3.06 -18.33
N PHE A 9 2.49 -2.79 -17.02
CA PHE A 9 1.61 -3.33 -16.02
C PHE A 9 0.18 -2.86 -16.24
N GLN A 10 -0.02 -1.56 -16.43
CA GLN A 10 -1.35 -0.99 -16.64
C GLN A 10 -2.00 -1.56 -17.90
N ASN A 11 -1.26 -1.68 -18.99
CA ASN A 11 -1.74 -2.27 -20.22
C ASN A 11 -2.07 -3.75 -20.06
N LYS A 12 -1.26 -4.48 -19.30
CA LYS A 12 -1.51 -5.90 -19.05
C LYS A 12 -2.79 -6.11 -18.26
N VAL A 13 -3.02 -5.26 -17.25
CA VAL A 13 -4.27 -5.30 -16.48
C VAL A 13 -5.47 -5.10 -17.39
N ASP A 14 -5.41 -4.12 -18.31
CA ASP A 14 -6.49 -3.87 -19.25
C ASP A 14 -6.75 -5.09 -20.13
N GLU A 15 -5.68 -5.73 -20.58
CA GLU A 15 -5.74 -6.90 -21.44
C GLU A 15 -6.38 -8.12 -20.75
N VAL A 16 -6.06 -8.36 -19.49
CA VAL A 16 -6.49 -9.59 -18.79
C VAL A 16 -7.77 -9.44 -17.97
N LEU A 17 -8.20 -8.23 -17.67
CA LEU A 17 -9.41 -8.00 -16.87
C LEU A 17 -10.64 -8.15 -17.74
N ILE A 18 -11.21 -9.36 -17.76
CA ILE A 18 -12.39 -9.70 -18.55
C ILE A 18 -13.65 -9.62 -17.70
N ARG A 19 -13.61 -10.21 -16.49
CA ARG A 19 -14.71 -10.19 -15.54
C ARG A 19 -14.56 -9.01 -14.61
N HIS A 20 -15.69 -8.46 -14.13
CA HIS A 20 -15.68 -7.35 -13.18
C HIS A 20 -14.96 -6.13 -13.75
N ALA A 21 -15.11 -5.91 -15.06
CA ALA A 21 -14.46 -4.81 -15.76
C ALA A 21 -15.22 -3.48 -15.64
N ASN A 22 -16.45 -3.49 -15.09
CA ASN A 22 -17.18 -2.25 -14.91
C ASN A 22 -16.67 -1.50 -13.65
N LEU A 23 -16.87 -0.20 -13.66
CA LEU A 23 -16.34 0.69 -12.63
C LEU A 23 -16.77 0.29 -11.22
N LEU A 24 -18.03 -0.06 -11.03
CA LEU A 24 -18.54 -0.41 -9.70
C LEU A 24 -17.89 -1.68 -9.17
N ASP A 25 -17.70 -2.68 -10.02
CA ASP A 25 -17.01 -3.91 -9.63
C ASP A 25 -15.55 -3.66 -9.31
N ILE A 26 -14.87 -2.81 -10.10
CA ILE A 26 -13.47 -2.46 -9.86
C ILE A 26 -13.33 -1.78 -8.50
N LEU A 27 -14.22 -0.83 -8.17
CA LEU A 27 -14.19 -0.15 -6.88
C LEU A 27 -14.40 -1.12 -5.73
N SER A 28 -15.37 -2.04 -5.87
CA SER A 28 -15.64 -3.06 -4.85
C SER A 28 -14.45 -4.00 -4.68
N LYS A 29 -13.85 -4.44 -5.77
CA LYS A 29 -12.69 -5.34 -5.73
C LYS A 29 -11.45 -4.65 -5.17
N MET A 30 -11.26 -3.37 -5.46
CA MET A 30 -10.16 -2.60 -4.89
C MET A 30 -10.29 -2.50 -3.36
N GLY A 31 -11.48 -2.20 -2.87
CA GLY A 31 -11.77 -2.17 -1.44
C GLY A 31 -11.56 -3.53 -0.78
N ASP A 32 -12.01 -4.60 -1.44
CA ASP A 32 -11.82 -5.97 -0.97
C ASP A 32 -10.33 -6.32 -0.90
N ALA A 33 -9.56 -5.97 -1.91
CA ALA A 33 -8.11 -6.24 -1.93
C ALA A 33 -7.38 -5.51 -0.81
N ALA A 34 -7.76 -4.26 -0.52
CA ALA A 34 -7.22 -3.52 0.60
C ALA A 34 -7.53 -4.21 1.94
N SER A 35 -8.77 -4.67 2.12
CA SER A 35 -9.19 -5.39 3.31
C SER A 35 -8.44 -6.71 3.47
N ARG A 36 -8.21 -7.43 2.37
CA ARG A 36 -7.44 -8.69 2.39
C ARG A 36 -5.98 -8.46 2.75
N THR A 37 -5.41 -7.35 2.30
CA THR A 37 -4.04 -6.96 2.68
C THR A 37 -3.98 -6.73 4.18
N ASN A 38 -4.93 -5.97 4.74
CA ASN A 38 -5.02 -5.75 6.18
C ASN A 38 -5.12 -7.06 6.93
N ARG A 39 -6.00 -7.96 6.48
CA ARG A 39 -6.21 -9.25 7.12
C ARG A 39 -4.95 -10.11 7.09
N ALA A 40 -4.22 -10.11 5.98
CA ALA A 40 -2.98 -10.88 5.86
C ALA A 40 -1.94 -10.43 6.88
N VAL A 41 -1.80 -9.11 7.06
CA VAL A 41 -0.89 -8.55 8.07
C VAL A 41 -1.36 -8.89 9.48
N VAL A 42 -2.64 -8.70 9.76
CA VAL A 42 -3.22 -9.02 11.09
C VAL A 42 -2.99 -10.48 11.43
N LYS A 43 -3.18 -11.39 10.49
CA LYS A 43 -2.97 -12.82 10.72
C LYS A 43 -1.51 -13.18 10.97
N SER A 44 -0.57 -12.43 10.43
CA SER A 44 0.84 -12.64 10.75
C SER A 44 1.15 -12.37 12.22
N ILE A 45 0.32 -11.53 12.84
CA ILE A 45 0.43 -11.19 14.27
C ILE A 45 -0.39 -12.16 15.11
N THR A 46 -1.66 -12.35 14.78
CA THR A 46 -2.63 -13.04 15.63
C THR A 46 -2.63 -14.56 15.45
N SER A 47 -2.30 -15.04 14.27
CA SER A 47 -2.33 -16.49 13.98
C SER A 47 -0.93 -17.09 13.89
N CYS A 48 -0.02 -16.49 13.15
CA CYS A 48 1.33 -17.00 12.99
C CYS A 48 2.25 -16.55 14.13
N GLY A 49 2.19 -15.28 14.49
CA GLY A 49 3.06 -14.73 15.53
C GLY A 49 4.45 -14.36 15.06
N CYS A 50 4.72 -14.37 13.74
CA CYS A 50 6.02 -13.95 13.22
C CYS A 50 6.25 -12.45 13.40
N LEU A 51 5.16 -11.67 13.45
CA LEU A 51 5.20 -10.28 13.87
C LEU A 51 4.56 -10.15 15.24
N GLU A 52 5.16 -9.34 16.10
CA GLU A 52 4.61 -8.99 17.39
C GLU A 52 4.41 -7.48 17.47
N LEU A 53 3.28 -7.07 18.03
CA LEU A 53 3.02 -5.65 18.28
C LEU A 53 3.12 -5.39 19.77
N ASN A 54 3.88 -4.37 20.11
CA ASN A 54 3.97 -3.86 21.46
C ASN A 54 3.52 -2.40 21.45
N VAL A 55 2.21 -2.20 21.52
CA VAL A 55 1.60 -0.89 21.33
C VAL A 55 1.24 -0.31 22.70
N SER A 56 1.72 0.88 22.97
CA SER A 56 1.37 1.64 24.15
C SER A 56 1.03 3.06 23.73
N LYS A 57 0.46 3.81 24.68
CA LYS A 57 0.18 5.23 24.45
C LYS A 57 1.48 5.96 24.11
N SER A 58 1.44 6.75 23.05
CA SER A 58 2.59 7.55 22.65
C SER A 58 2.80 8.70 23.64
N ASP A 59 3.97 8.78 24.22
CA ASP A 59 4.38 9.86 25.13
C ASP A 59 5.30 10.86 24.43
N VAL A 60 5.07 11.09 23.15
CA VAL A 60 5.87 12.05 22.38
C VAL A 60 5.57 13.47 22.90
N PRO A 61 6.59 14.22 23.34
CA PRO A 61 6.39 15.60 23.77
C PRO A 61 5.83 16.48 22.66
N ASP A 62 4.95 17.41 23.02
CA ASP A 62 4.28 18.30 22.04
C ASP A 62 5.27 19.18 21.27
N ASP A 63 6.42 19.49 21.87
CA ASP A 63 7.46 20.30 21.25
C ASP A 63 8.51 19.49 20.49
N SER A 64 8.27 18.20 20.29
CA SER A 64 9.22 17.34 19.57
C SER A 64 9.36 17.78 18.12
N ASN A 65 10.59 17.82 17.62
CA ASN A 65 10.85 18.10 16.22
C ASN A 65 10.65 16.83 15.38
N TYR A 66 10.77 17.00 14.07
CA TYR A 66 10.57 15.90 13.12
C TYR A 66 11.53 14.73 13.37
N GLU A 67 12.80 15.02 13.71
CA GLU A 67 13.80 13.99 13.97
C GLU A 67 13.46 13.17 15.22
N ALA A 68 12.96 13.82 16.26
CA ALA A 68 12.53 13.16 17.48
C ALA A 68 11.30 12.27 17.19
N LEU A 69 10.32 12.78 16.44
CA LEU A 69 9.14 12.03 16.04
C LEU A 69 9.50 10.80 15.23
N LYS A 70 10.48 10.92 14.36
CA LYS A 70 10.95 9.84 13.52
C LYS A 70 11.48 8.66 14.35
N ASN A 71 12.15 8.94 15.45
CA ASN A 71 12.71 7.92 16.35
C ASN A 71 11.63 7.19 17.17
N PHE A 72 10.47 7.79 17.35
CA PHE A 72 9.36 7.18 18.10
C PHE A 72 8.52 6.23 17.26
N LYS A 73 8.63 6.27 15.94
CA LYS A 73 7.70 5.57 15.04
C LYS A 73 7.96 4.09 14.86
N SER A 74 9.14 3.59 15.12
CA SER A 74 9.53 2.28 14.60
C SER A 74 9.61 1.17 15.65
N GLU A 75 9.28 1.44 16.89
CA GLU A 75 9.65 0.53 17.99
C GLU A 75 8.53 -0.38 18.48
N HIS A 76 7.34 -0.34 17.86
CA HIS A 76 6.24 -1.16 18.31
C HIS A 76 6.12 -2.51 17.59
N ILE A 77 6.93 -2.74 16.57
CA ILE A 77 6.93 -3.99 15.81
C ILE A 77 8.20 -4.77 16.14
N ASN A 78 8.03 -6.01 16.59
CA ASN A 78 9.12 -6.93 16.81
C ASN A 78 9.00 -8.11 15.85
N GLY A 79 10.14 -8.68 15.45
CA GLY A 79 10.16 -9.78 14.51
C GLY A 79 10.09 -9.31 13.07
N ALA A 80 9.86 -10.25 12.19
CA ALA A 80 9.74 -9.99 10.74
C ALA A 80 8.80 -11.04 10.16
N LEU A 81 8.19 -10.69 9.02
CA LEU A 81 7.33 -11.62 8.32
C LEU A 81 8.11 -12.90 7.96
N CYS A 82 7.57 -14.05 8.33
CA CYS A 82 8.11 -15.32 7.87
C CYS A 82 7.86 -15.46 6.36
N PRO A 83 8.57 -16.41 5.69
CA PRO A 83 8.40 -16.55 4.24
C PRO A 83 6.95 -16.76 3.79
N THR A 84 6.18 -17.56 4.53
CA THR A 84 4.77 -17.85 4.20
C THR A 84 3.89 -16.60 4.34
N CYS A 85 4.03 -15.88 5.45
CA CYS A 85 3.25 -14.64 5.67
C CYS A 85 3.66 -13.55 4.70
N ARG A 86 4.95 -13.45 4.39
CA ARG A 86 5.46 -12.48 3.42
C ARG A 86 4.84 -12.72 2.04
N GLU A 87 4.85 -13.95 1.60
CA GLU A 87 4.27 -14.32 0.31
C GLU A 87 2.79 -13.95 0.25
N LYS A 88 2.05 -14.24 1.31
CA LYS A 88 0.62 -13.92 1.37
C LYS A 88 0.37 -12.41 1.32
N VAL A 89 1.13 -11.64 2.07
CA VAL A 89 1.02 -10.18 2.07
C VAL A 89 1.36 -9.62 0.68
N GLU A 90 2.43 -10.12 0.07
CA GLU A 90 2.84 -9.69 -1.27
C GLU A 90 1.77 -10.01 -2.32
N GLU A 91 1.14 -11.19 -2.25
CA GLU A 91 0.05 -11.56 -3.15
C GLU A 91 -1.13 -10.59 -3.02
N GLU A 92 -1.52 -10.28 -1.80
CA GLU A 92 -2.66 -9.39 -1.57
C GLU A 92 -2.34 -7.96 -2.01
N LEU A 93 -1.12 -7.49 -1.75
CA LEU A 93 -0.67 -6.19 -2.25
C LEU A 93 -0.67 -6.15 -3.78
N GLY A 94 -0.23 -7.23 -4.42
CA GLY A 94 -0.24 -7.32 -5.88
C GLY A 94 -1.64 -7.21 -6.46
N LYS A 95 -2.62 -7.84 -5.82
CA LYS A 95 -4.03 -7.74 -6.23
C LYS A 95 -4.57 -6.33 -6.04
N LEU A 96 -4.18 -5.66 -4.97
CA LEU A 96 -4.55 -4.26 -4.75
C LEU A 96 -4.00 -3.38 -5.87
N GLU A 97 -2.73 -3.55 -6.22
CA GLU A 97 -2.12 -2.81 -7.34
C GLU A 97 -2.83 -3.11 -8.66
N PHE A 98 -3.24 -4.36 -8.88
CA PHE A 98 -4.00 -4.75 -10.05
C PHE A 98 -5.27 -3.92 -10.18
N TYR A 99 -6.05 -3.79 -9.12
CA TYR A 99 -7.31 -3.04 -9.17
C TYR A 99 -7.11 -1.53 -9.18
N ILE A 100 -6.01 -1.03 -8.62
CA ILE A 100 -5.64 0.37 -8.77
C ILE A 100 -5.37 0.67 -10.26
N ALA A 101 -4.62 -0.18 -10.92
CA ALA A 101 -4.35 -0.03 -12.35
C ALA A 101 -5.64 -0.14 -13.18
N ALA A 102 -6.52 -1.08 -12.82
CA ALA A 102 -7.82 -1.25 -13.48
C ALA A 102 -8.68 0.01 -13.35
N LEU A 103 -8.68 0.62 -12.17
CA LEU A 103 -9.39 1.88 -11.94
C LEU A 103 -8.84 2.99 -12.83
N CYS A 104 -7.51 3.09 -12.91
CA CYS A 104 -6.87 4.07 -13.78
C CYS A 104 -7.28 3.87 -15.24
N ASN A 105 -7.31 2.62 -15.71
CA ASN A 105 -7.77 2.31 -17.07
C ASN A 105 -9.21 2.74 -17.30
N SER A 106 -10.08 2.51 -16.32
CA SER A 106 -11.50 2.86 -16.45
C SER A 106 -11.75 4.36 -16.53
N LEU A 107 -10.88 5.14 -15.92
CA LEU A 107 -11.03 6.60 -15.85
C LEU A 107 -10.05 7.34 -16.77
N ASP A 108 -9.36 6.61 -17.64
CA ASP A 108 -8.38 7.18 -18.56
C ASP A 108 -7.30 7.98 -17.82
N ILE A 109 -6.79 7.40 -16.74
CA ILE A 109 -5.71 7.96 -15.93
C ILE A 109 -4.48 7.08 -16.13
N ASN A 110 -3.32 7.71 -16.30
CA ASN A 110 -2.06 6.97 -16.40
C ASN A 110 -1.47 6.76 -15.00
N LEU A 111 -1.25 5.51 -14.61
CA LEU A 111 -0.76 5.15 -13.29
C LEU A 111 0.62 5.75 -13.01
N TYR A 112 1.52 5.72 -13.98
CA TYR A 112 2.84 6.32 -13.83
C TYR A 112 2.74 7.81 -13.50
N ASP A 113 1.85 8.53 -14.18
CA ASP A 113 1.65 9.96 -13.94
C ASP A 113 1.15 10.24 -12.52
N VAL A 114 0.26 9.39 -12.00
CA VAL A 114 -0.24 9.51 -10.63
C VAL A 114 0.92 9.36 -9.64
N ILE A 115 1.73 8.34 -9.83
CA ILE A 115 2.88 8.06 -8.96
C ILE A 115 3.89 9.20 -9.03
N LEU A 116 4.18 9.69 -10.24
CA LEU A 116 5.12 10.79 -10.44
C LEU A 116 4.63 12.08 -9.76
N LYS A 117 3.35 12.35 -9.89
CA LYS A 117 2.73 13.53 -9.26
C LYS A 117 2.84 13.46 -7.74
N GLU A 118 2.54 12.31 -7.15
CA GLU A 118 2.64 12.12 -5.70
C GLU A 118 4.09 12.19 -5.24
N TYR A 119 5.00 11.59 -6.00
CA TYR A 119 6.43 11.66 -5.71
C TYR A 119 6.90 13.13 -5.64
N LYS A 120 6.48 13.95 -6.60
CA LYS A 120 6.82 15.37 -6.62
C LYS A 120 6.22 16.11 -5.43
N ASN A 121 4.98 15.79 -5.08
CA ASN A 121 4.31 16.40 -3.93
C ASN A 121 5.06 16.12 -2.63
N ILE A 122 5.36 14.87 -2.35
CA ILE A 122 6.06 14.50 -1.11
C ILE A 122 7.51 14.98 -1.10
N SER A 123 8.14 15.09 -2.26
CA SER A 123 9.49 15.62 -2.37
C SER A 123 9.55 17.13 -2.12
N THR A 124 8.51 17.86 -2.55
CA THR A 124 8.44 19.31 -2.40
C THR A 124 7.96 19.72 -1.01
N LEU A 125 6.87 19.10 -0.54
CA LEU A 125 6.24 19.45 0.74
C LEU A 125 6.83 18.66 1.92
N GLY A 126 7.47 17.54 1.63
CA GLY A 126 8.09 16.70 2.64
C GLY A 126 7.08 16.26 3.70
N ARG A 127 7.46 16.40 4.95
CA ARG A 127 6.64 15.99 6.10
C ARG A 127 5.28 16.69 6.18
N PHE A 128 5.16 17.86 5.58
CA PHE A 128 3.90 18.63 5.63
C PHE A 128 2.82 18.01 4.74
N SER A 129 3.18 17.24 3.73
CA SER A 129 2.22 16.62 2.84
C SER A 129 1.50 15.42 3.48
N LEU A 130 1.95 14.97 4.64
CA LEU A 130 1.37 13.83 5.34
C LEU A 130 0.12 14.20 6.15
N TYR A 131 -0.20 15.47 6.22
CA TYR A 131 -1.34 15.99 6.97
C TYR A 131 -2.33 16.72 6.04
#